data_fbe255d4a49d2c3d8d363804703b47a6
#
_entry.id   fbe255d4a49d2c3d8d363804703b47a6
#
_cell.length_a   1.000
_cell.length_b   1.000
_cell.length_c   1.000
_cell.angle_alpha   90.00
_cell.angle_beta   90.00
_cell.angle_gamma   90.00
#
_symmetry.space_group_name_H-M   'P 1'
#
loop_
_entity.id
_entity.type
_entity.pdbx_description
1 polymer ?
#
loop_
_entity_poly.entity_id
_entity_poly.type
_entity_poly.pdbx_seq_one_letter_code
_entity_poly.pdbx_strand_id
1 'polypeptide(L)' 'MAIQTTYTQARGNLASLWDEVTVNREIVIIERRGAEPVALISADELEGLMETAYLLRSPKNVERLLTALGRAQRKE' A
#
# COMPACT_ATOMS: atom_id res chain seq x y z
N MET A 1 3.70 12.93 -1.86
CA MET A 1 2.57 13.56 -1.19
C MET A 1 1.41 12.58 -1.12
N ALA A 2 0.65 12.58 -0.03
CA ALA A 2 -0.43 11.62 0.15
C ALA A 2 -1.78 12.28 -0.12
N ILE A 3 -2.65 11.56 -0.82
CA ILE A 3 -4.02 11.98 -1.04
C ILE A 3 -4.85 11.41 0.11
N GLN A 4 -5.69 12.23 0.72
CA GLN A 4 -6.57 11.76 1.78
C GLN A 4 -8.00 11.72 1.29
N THR A 5 -8.69 10.61 1.57
CA THR A 5 -10.06 10.45 1.16
C THR A 5 -10.80 9.59 2.18
N THR A 6 -12.11 9.46 2.01
CA THR A 6 -12.94 8.64 2.87
C THR A 6 -13.28 7.34 2.16
N TYR A 7 -13.72 6.35 2.95
CA TYR A 7 -14.14 5.06 2.39
C TYR A 7 -15.23 5.22 1.33
N THR A 8 -16.22 6.06 1.63
CA THR A 8 -17.34 6.27 0.70
C THR A 8 -16.87 6.86 -0.62
N GLN A 9 -16.00 7.87 -0.55
CA GLN A 9 -15.46 8.50 -1.74
C GLN A 9 -14.53 7.57 -2.50
N ALA A 10 -13.69 6.84 -1.78
CA ALA A 10 -12.76 5.90 -2.39
C ALA A 10 -13.51 4.81 -3.15
N ARG A 11 -14.60 4.31 -2.56
CA ARG A 11 -15.39 3.27 -3.20
C ARG A 11 -16.00 3.75 -4.52
N GLY A 12 -16.42 5.01 -4.55
CA GLY A 12 -17.01 5.59 -5.77
C GLY A 12 -15.99 5.98 -6.82
N ASN A 13 -14.73 6.17 -6.43
CA ASN A 13 -13.67 6.67 -7.32
C ASN A 13 -12.48 5.73 -7.38
N LEU A 14 -12.67 4.45 -7.11
CA LEU A 14 -11.56 3.53 -6.98
C LEU A 14 -10.68 3.47 -8.23
N ALA A 15 -11.30 3.44 -9.41
CA ALA A 15 -10.52 3.40 -10.65
C ALA A 15 -9.62 4.61 -10.81
N SER A 16 -10.15 5.79 -10.46
CA SER A 16 -9.38 7.03 -10.53
C SER A 16 -8.25 7.03 -9.51
N LEU A 17 -8.51 6.56 -8.30
CA LEU A 17 -7.49 6.46 -7.27
C LEU A 17 -6.42 5.43 -7.65
N TRP A 18 -6.82 4.35 -8.28
CA TRP A 18 -5.91 3.33 -8.78
C TRP A 18 -4.90 3.96 -9.75
N ASP A 19 -5.42 4.78 -10.68
CA ASP A 19 -4.56 5.46 -11.64
C ASP A 19 -3.62 6.44 -10.95
N GLU A 20 -4.10 7.17 -9.95
CA GLU A 20 -3.23 8.08 -9.20
C GLU A 20 -2.08 7.33 -8.55
N VAL A 21 -2.35 6.17 -8.01
CA VAL A 21 -1.36 5.37 -7.30
C VAL A 21 -0.35 4.75 -8.25
N THR A 22 -0.80 4.30 -9.42
CA THR A 22 0.08 3.58 -10.35
C THR A 22 0.77 4.51 -11.35
N VAL A 23 0.07 5.52 -11.86
CA VAL A 23 0.62 6.42 -12.87
C VAL A 23 1.39 7.57 -12.21
N ASN A 24 0.76 8.22 -11.23
CA ASN A 24 1.35 9.39 -10.58
C ASN A 24 2.14 9.06 -9.33
N ARG A 25 2.18 7.78 -8.96
CA ARG A 25 2.93 7.31 -7.78
C ARG A 25 2.50 8.00 -6.50
N GLU A 26 1.23 8.31 -6.39
CA GLU A 26 0.67 8.88 -5.17
C GLU A 26 0.31 7.77 -4.18
N ILE A 27 0.30 8.13 -2.91
CA ILE A 27 -0.20 7.24 -1.87
C ILE A 27 -1.54 7.80 -1.41
N VAL A 28 -2.55 6.95 -1.34
CA VAL A 28 -3.90 7.37 -0.94
C VAL A 28 -4.19 6.84 0.46
N ILE A 29 -4.50 7.74 1.37
CA ILE A 29 -4.89 7.36 2.73
C ILE A 29 -6.41 7.34 2.76
N ILE A 30 -6.97 6.19 3.08
CA ILE A 30 -8.43 6.01 3.12
C ILE A 30 -8.86 5.89 4.56
N GLU A 31 -9.74 6.81 4.97
CA GLU A 31 -10.26 6.82 6.32
C GLU A 31 -11.68 6.27 6.33
N ARG A 32 -11.97 5.48 7.35
CA ARG A 32 -13.29 4.91 7.51
C ARG A 32 -13.72 5.11 8.95
N ARG A 33 -14.94 5.56 9.15
CA ARG A 33 -15.47 5.81 10.48
C ARG A 33 -15.47 4.54 11.29
N GLY A 34 -14.90 4.61 12.49
CA GLY A 34 -14.85 3.48 13.40
C GLY A 34 -13.82 2.42 13.04
N ALA A 35 -12.92 2.72 12.09
CA ALA A 35 -11.90 1.78 11.68
C ALA A 35 -10.56 2.49 11.54
N GLU A 36 -9.50 1.70 11.52
CA GLU A 36 -8.15 2.21 11.33
C GLU A 36 -7.98 2.66 9.88
N PRO A 37 -7.33 3.80 9.63
CA PRO A 37 -7.05 4.22 8.26
C PRO A 37 -6.13 3.23 7.56
N VAL A 38 -6.28 3.12 6.24
CA VAL A 38 -5.43 2.26 5.43
C VAL A 38 -4.81 3.09 4.31
N ALA A 39 -3.77 2.55 3.69
CA ALA A 39 -3.10 3.21 2.58
C ALA A 39 -3.24 2.38 1.31
N LEU A 40 -3.52 3.06 0.20
CA LEU A 40 -3.51 2.46 -1.12
C LEU A 40 -2.22 2.89 -1.79
N ILE A 41 -1.40 1.93 -2.20
CA ILE A 41 -0.09 2.19 -2.79
C ILE A 41 0.14 1.14 -3.88
N SER A 42 0.90 1.48 -4.91
CA SER A 42 1.21 0.49 -5.93
C SER A 42 2.07 -0.62 -5.31
N ALA A 43 1.83 -1.85 -5.73
CA ALA A 43 2.60 -2.99 -5.21
C ALA A 43 4.09 -2.84 -5.50
N ASP A 44 4.41 -2.25 -6.65
CA ASP A 44 5.78 -2.02 -7.07
C ASP A 44 6.51 -1.09 -6.09
N GLU A 45 5.85 0.01 -5.73
CA GLU A 45 6.42 0.94 -4.76
C GLU A 45 6.55 0.31 -3.38
N LEU A 46 5.55 -0.46 -2.99
CA LEU A 46 5.58 -1.13 -1.70
C LEU A 46 6.75 -2.09 -1.61
N GLU A 47 6.99 -2.85 -2.67
CA GLU A 47 8.14 -3.75 -2.72
C GLU A 47 9.46 -3.00 -2.58
N GLY A 48 9.58 -1.85 -3.25
CA GLY A 48 10.77 -1.02 -3.13
C GLY A 48 10.99 -0.52 -1.73
N LEU A 49 9.92 -0.10 -1.06
CA LEU A 49 10.00 0.34 0.32
C LEU A 49 10.38 -0.80 1.26
N MET A 50 9.86 -2.00 1.01
CA MET A 50 10.20 -3.17 1.80
C MET A 50 11.65 -3.56 1.63
N GLU A 51 12.18 -3.49 0.42
CA GLU A 51 13.59 -3.75 0.17
C GLU A 51 14.47 -2.77 0.91
N THR A 52 14.12 -1.49 0.87
CA THR A 52 14.86 -0.46 1.59
C THR A 52 14.84 -0.73 3.08
N ALA A 53 13.68 -1.09 3.61
CA ALA A 53 13.55 -1.43 5.03
C ALA A 53 14.37 -2.66 5.38
N TYR A 54 14.45 -3.62 4.47
CA TYR A 54 15.24 -4.84 4.67
C TYR A 54 16.71 -4.50 4.90
N LEU A 55 17.23 -3.57 4.13
CA LEU A 55 18.64 -3.19 4.24
C LEU A 55 18.95 -2.44 5.53
N LEU A 56 17.92 -1.85 6.17
CA LEU A 56 18.11 -0.99 7.34
C LEU A 56 17.63 -1.58 8.65
N ARG A 57 17.00 -2.76 8.64
CA ARG A 57 16.36 -3.33 9.82
C ARG A 57 16.77 -4.77 10.06
N SER A 58 16.25 -5.33 11.15
CA SER A 58 16.49 -6.71 11.51
C SER A 58 16.06 -7.66 10.39
N PRO A 59 16.96 -8.54 9.92
CA PRO A 59 16.63 -9.46 8.83
C PRO A 59 15.42 -10.35 9.12
N LYS A 60 15.26 -10.77 10.36
CA LYS A 60 14.16 -11.67 10.74
C LYS A 60 12.80 -11.04 10.52
N ASN A 61 12.64 -9.79 10.96
CA ASN A 61 11.36 -9.11 10.81
C ASN A 61 11.05 -8.87 9.34
N VAL A 62 12.04 -8.54 8.57
CA VAL A 62 11.86 -8.28 7.16
C VAL A 62 11.53 -9.55 6.41
N GLU A 63 12.15 -10.66 6.77
CA GLU A 63 11.82 -11.95 6.17
C GLU A 63 10.34 -12.28 6.30
N ARG A 64 9.76 -12.01 7.47
CA ARG A 64 8.33 -12.23 7.68
C ARG A 64 7.48 -11.39 6.76
N LEU A 65 7.83 -10.12 6.64
CA LEU A 65 7.08 -9.20 5.79
C LEU A 65 7.18 -9.59 4.33
N LEU A 66 8.37 -9.93 3.88
CA LEU A 66 8.58 -10.33 2.50
C LEU A 66 7.88 -11.65 2.19
N THR A 67 7.89 -12.58 3.14
CA THR A 67 7.18 -13.83 2.96
C THR A 67 5.68 -13.61 2.84
N ALA A 68 5.12 -12.74 3.68
CA ALA A 68 3.70 -12.43 3.61
C ALA A 68 3.34 -11.76 2.30
N LEU A 69 4.17 -10.83 1.85
CA LEU A 69 3.96 -10.15 0.57
C LEU A 69 4.04 -11.12 -0.60
N GLY A 70 5.03 -12.02 -0.57
CA GLY A 70 5.18 -13.02 -1.59
C GLY A 70 3.99 -13.98 -1.65
N ARG A 71 3.44 -14.36 -0.50
CA ARG A 71 2.26 -15.20 -0.46
C ARG A 71 1.04 -14.50 -1.05
N ALA A 72 0.88 -13.23 -0.76
CA ALA A 72 -0.23 -12.46 -1.30
C ALA A 72 -0.14 -12.39 -2.81
N GLN A 73 1.05 -12.20 -3.34
CA GLN A 73 1.27 -12.15 -4.78
C GLN A 73 1.03 -13.50 -5.45
N ARG A 74 1.38 -14.57 -4.78
CA ARG A 74 1.21 -15.92 -5.33
C ARG A 74 -0.24 -16.37 -5.41
N LYS A 75 -1.11 -15.71 -4.71
CA LYS A 75 -2.53 -16.07 -4.73
C LYS A 75 -3.26 -15.59 -5.97
N GLU A 76 -2.63 -14.85 -6.78
CA GLU A 76 -3.23 -14.38 -8.02
C GLU A 76 -3.52 -15.48 -9.01
#